data_0bb3974fdccf64611e54198edd289739
#
_entry.id   0bb3974fdccf64611e54198edd289739
#
_cell.length_a   1.000
_cell.length_b   1.000
_cell.length_c   1.000
_cell.angle_alpha   90.00
_cell.angle_beta   90.00
_cell.angle_gamma   90.00
#
_symmetry.space_group_name_H-M   'P 1'
#
loop_
_entity.id
_entity.type
_entity.pdbx_description
1 polymer ?
#
loop_
_entity_poly.entity_id
_entity_poly.type
_entity_poly.pdbx_seq_one_letter_code
_entity_poly.pdbx_strand_id
1 'polypeptide(L)'
;PLLPYPVLFVLGPFMQPETRARFAKRASRLDRVDTITFDPHLESLMTHAAGVVAMGGYNTFCEILSFDKRALIVPREKPRLEQRIRASRAQEFGLAKLLINDGKRDPAKMAAALRAMPKQNLPSEVVVPGLLEGLFNVNRLMTPWLHRAVEPSDAAKTVHKLADKA
;
A
#
# COMPACT_ATOMS: atom_id res chain seq x y z
N PRO A 1 27.03 -10.26 6.50
CA PRO A 1 26.28 -10.40 7.74
C PRO A 1 24.84 -10.72 7.42
N LEU A 2 24.32 -11.80 8.03
CA LEU A 2 22.95 -12.26 7.87
C LEU A 2 21.96 -11.22 8.39
N LEU A 3 20.74 -11.21 7.82
CA LEU A 3 19.65 -10.45 8.39
C LEU A 3 19.24 -11.08 9.74
N PRO A 4 18.81 -10.27 10.73
CA PRO A 4 18.44 -10.78 12.05
C PRO A 4 17.16 -11.61 12.03
N TYR A 5 16.34 -11.50 10.97
CA TYR A 5 15.05 -12.16 10.83
C TYR A 5 15.06 -13.15 9.67
N PRO A 6 14.24 -14.21 9.70
CA PRO A 6 13.93 -15.00 8.53
C PRO A 6 13.20 -14.15 7.48
N VAL A 7 13.33 -14.52 6.23
CA VAL A 7 12.75 -13.79 5.09
C VAL A 7 11.81 -14.71 4.34
N LEU A 8 10.59 -14.26 4.11
CA LEU A 8 9.63 -14.91 3.23
C LEU A 8 9.45 -14.08 1.96
N PHE A 9 9.75 -14.66 0.81
CA PHE A 9 9.44 -14.07 -0.49
C PHE A 9 8.09 -14.55 -0.99
N VAL A 10 7.17 -13.61 -1.19
CA VAL A 10 5.91 -13.84 -1.89
C VAL A 10 6.10 -13.46 -3.36
N LEU A 11 6.19 -14.46 -4.24
CA LEU A 11 6.57 -14.25 -5.64
C LEU A 11 5.41 -13.76 -6.52
N GLY A 12 4.18 -13.97 -6.09
CA GLY A 12 2.96 -13.60 -6.81
C GLY A 12 2.58 -14.59 -7.92
N PRO A 13 1.27 -14.79 -8.15
CA PRO A 13 0.78 -15.81 -9.08
C PRO A 13 1.06 -15.48 -10.56
N PHE A 14 1.20 -14.20 -10.88
CA PHE A 14 1.42 -13.74 -12.27
C PHE A 14 2.89 -13.63 -12.68
N MET A 15 3.82 -14.03 -11.79
CA MET A 15 5.23 -14.08 -12.15
C MET A 15 5.48 -15.22 -13.15
N GLN A 16 6.26 -14.94 -14.22
CA GLN A 16 6.61 -15.95 -15.22
C GLN A 16 7.27 -17.17 -14.57
N PRO A 17 6.88 -18.41 -14.96
CA PRO A 17 7.35 -19.65 -14.33
C PRO A 17 8.87 -19.75 -14.22
N GLU A 18 9.60 -19.39 -15.29
CA GLU A 18 11.08 -19.46 -15.35
C GLU A 18 11.71 -18.48 -14.35
N THR A 19 11.11 -17.29 -14.22
CA THR A 19 11.57 -16.28 -13.26
C THR A 19 11.32 -16.74 -11.84
N ARG A 20 10.15 -17.32 -11.57
CA ARG A 20 9.77 -17.88 -10.28
C ARG A 20 10.74 -19.03 -9.88
N ALA A 21 10.97 -19.97 -10.79
CA ALA A 21 11.91 -21.09 -10.57
C ALA A 21 13.33 -20.58 -10.26
N ARG A 22 13.79 -19.54 -10.98
CA ARG A 22 15.08 -18.92 -10.73
C ARG A 22 15.17 -18.28 -9.33
N PHE A 23 14.12 -17.59 -8.88
CA PHE A 23 14.09 -17.02 -7.54
C PHE A 23 14.06 -18.10 -6.47
N ALA A 24 13.19 -19.11 -6.61
CA ALA A 24 13.11 -20.24 -5.68
C ALA A 24 14.47 -20.96 -5.56
N LYS A 25 15.13 -21.26 -6.69
CA LYS A 25 16.48 -21.88 -6.70
C LYS A 25 17.54 -21.00 -6.01
N ARG A 26 17.43 -19.67 -6.08
CA ARG A 26 18.37 -18.78 -5.38
C ARG A 26 18.06 -18.76 -3.88
N ALA A 27 16.80 -18.68 -3.51
CA ALA A 27 16.37 -18.67 -2.12
C ALA A 27 16.75 -19.96 -1.40
N SER A 28 16.59 -21.14 -2.04
CA SER A 28 16.94 -22.44 -1.43
C SER A 28 18.43 -22.63 -1.09
N ARG A 29 19.29 -21.72 -1.53
CA ARG A 29 20.72 -21.69 -1.19
C ARG A 29 21.04 -20.79 -0.01
N LEU A 30 20.04 -20.15 0.55
CA LEU A 30 20.19 -19.18 1.62
C LEU A 30 19.52 -19.71 2.88
N ASP A 31 20.22 -19.65 4.00
CA ASP A 31 19.65 -20.00 5.28
C ASP A 31 18.56 -19.00 5.66
N ARG A 32 17.46 -19.50 6.24
CA ARG A 32 16.34 -18.69 6.76
C ARG A 32 15.64 -17.84 5.71
N VAL A 33 15.61 -18.32 4.46
CA VAL A 33 14.91 -17.68 3.34
C VAL A 33 13.97 -18.68 2.69
N ASP A 34 12.68 -18.41 2.75
CA ASP A 34 11.63 -19.23 2.16
C ASP A 34 10.92 -18.49 1.02
N THR A 35 10.25 -19.24 0.16
CA THR A 35 9.47 -18.69 -0.96
C THR A 35 8.10 -19.32 -1.02
N ILE A 36 7.07 -18.49 -1.23
CA ILE A 36 5.73 -18.93 -1.59
C ILE A 36 5.28 -18.23 -2.87
N THR A 37 4.39 -18.86 -3.64
CA THR A 37 3.85 -18.25 -4.85
C THR A 37 2.63 -17.40 -4.56
N PHE A 38 1.77 -17.90 -3.71
CA PHE A 38 0.49 -17.25 -3.37
C PHE A 38 0.04 -17.76 -2.01
N ASP A 39 -0.58 -16.86 -1.25
CA ASP A 39 -1.30 -17.20 -0.02
C ASP A 39 -2.58 -16.37 0.00
N PRO A 40 -3.77 -16.99 0.13
CA PRO A 40 -5.03 -16.27 0.23
C PRO A 40 -5.18 -15.48 1.55
N HIS A 41 -4.34 -15.79 2.53
CA HIS A 41 -4.33 -15.16 3.86
C HIS A 41 -3.02 -14.39 4.11
N LEU A 42 -2.58 -13.62 3.11
CA LEU A 42 -1.34 -12.83 3.20
C LEU A 42 -1.37 -11.86 4.38
N GLU A 43 -2.54 -11.38 4.77
CA GLU A 43 -2.76 -10.53 5.94
C GLU A 43 -2.25 -11.20 7.23
N SER A 44 -2.51 -12.50 7.39
CA SER A 44 -2.03 -13.25 8.55
C SER A 44 -0.50 -13.30 8.61
N LEU A 45 0.16 -13.45 7.47
CA LEU A 45 1.62 -13.39 7.38
C LEU A 45 2.13 -11.98 7.71
N MET A 46 1.44 -10.95 7.23
CA MET A 46 1.81 -9.56 7.52
C MET A 46 1.67 -9.22 8.99
N THR A 47 0.64 -9.70 9.69
CA THR A 47 0.46 -9.43 11.13
C THR A 47 1.61 -9.97 11.98
N HIS A 48 2.27 -11.03 11.54
CA HIS A 48 3.40 -11.64 12.25
C HIS A 48 4.78 -11.14 11.76
N ALA A 49 4.81 -10.36 10.69
CA ALA A 49 6.05 -9.86 10.14
C ALA A 49 6.66 -8.74 11.01
N ALA A 50 7.99 -8.77 11.18
CA ALA A 50 8.74 -7.68 11.81
C ALA A 50 8.78 -6.41 10.94
N GLY A 51 8.59 -6.56 9.64
CA GLY A 51 8.49 -5.49 8.66
C GLY A 51 8.22 -6.04 7.27
N VAL A 52 7.81 -5.17 6.36
CA VAL A 52 7.36 -5.52 5.01
C VAL A 52 8.19 -4.78 3.97
N VAL A 53 8.62 -5.51 2.94
CA VAL A 53 9.22 -4.91 1.74
C VAL A 53 8.24 -5.06 0.59
N ALA A 54 7.82 -3.95 0.01
CA ALA A 54 6.80 -3.94 -1.05
C ALA A 54 7.04 -2.84 -2.08
N MET A 55 6.34 -2.93 -3.22
CA MET A 55 6.35 -1.86 -4.23
C MET A 55 5.46 -0.66 -3.83
N GLY A 56 4.60 -0.81 -2.83
CA GLY A 56 3.71 0.26 -2.38
C GLY A 56 2.49 0.48 -3.30
N GLY A 57 1.94 -0.59 -3.88
CA GLY A 57 0.60 -0.56 -4.45
C GLY A 57 -0.40 -0.09 -3.41
N TYR A 58 -1.53 0.50 -3.83
CA TYR A 58 -2.47 1.16 -2.90
C TYR A 58 -2.94 0.23 -1.79
N ASN A 59 -3.47 -0.95 -2.15
CA ASN A 59 -4.00 -1.90 -1.16
C ASN A 59 -2.91 -2.34 -0.18
N THR A 60 -1.76 -2.82 -0.68
CA THR A 60 -0.64 -3.25 0.16
C THR A 60 -0.13 -2.13 1.06
N PHE A 61 -0.13 -0.88 0.59
CA PHE A 61 0.25 0.26 1.42
C PHE A 61 -0.76 0.50 2.55
N CYS A 62 -2.06 0.42 2.27
CA CYS A 62 -3.11 0.53 3.29
C CYS A 62 -3.02 -0.62 4.32
N GLU A 63 -2.77 -1.85 3.86
CA GLU A 63 -2.57 -3.01 4.72
C GLU A 63 -1.35 -2.83 5.65
N ILE A 64 -0.22 -2.35 5.13
CA ILE A 64 0.97 -2.04 5.92
C ILE A 64 0.64 -1.06 7.06
N LEU A 65 -0.11 0.00 6.76
CA LEU A 65 -0.52 0.97 7.78
C LEU A 65 -1.53 0.39 8.77
N SER A 66 -2.52 -0.35 8.28
CA SER A 66 -3.59 -0.95 9.11
C SER A 66 -3.05 -2.03 10.07
N PHE A 67 -2.04 -2.78 9.64
CA PHE A 67 -1.37 -3.78 10.47
C PHE A 67 -0.20 -3.21 11.28
N ASP A 68 0.00 -1.90 11.22
CA ASP A 68 1.05 -1.19 11.95
C ASP A 68 2.45 -1.77 11.69
N LYS A 69 2.83 -1.93 10.41
CA LYS A 69 4.09 -2.56 10.03
C LYS A 69 5.14 -1.57 9.57
N ARG A 70 6.37 -1.75 10.05
CA ARG A 70 7.55 -1.10 9.47
C ARG A 70 7.67 -1.49 8.02
N ALA A 71 8.01 -0.54 7.15
CA ALA A 71 8.06 -0.82 5.72
C ALA A 71 9.26 -0.20 5.02
N LEU A 72 9.75 -0.97 4.04
CA LEU A 72 10.65 -0.48 3.01
C LEU A 72 9.93 -0.54 1.67
N ILE A 73 9.61 0.62 1.12
CA ILE A 73 8.92 0.69 -0.18
C ILE A 73 9.96 0.85 -1.28
N VAL A 74 9.91 -0.08 -2.24
CA VAL A 74 10.73 -0.07 -3.46
C VAL A 74 9.80 0.11 -4.66
N PRO A 75 9.41 1.34 -4.98
CA PRO A 75 8.33 1.59 -5.93
C PRO A 75 8.75 1.27 -7.35
N ARG A 76 7.78 0.84 -8.14
CA ARG A 76 7.88 0.82 -9.59
C ARG A 76 7.60 2.22 -10.13
N GLU A 77 8.43 2.67 -11.06
CA GLU A 77 8.30 4.01 -11.67
C GLU A 77 7.61 3.99 -13.04
N LYS A 78 7.59 2.84 -13.71
CA LYS A 78 6.95 2.67 -15.01
C LYS A 78 5.80 1.66 -14.88
N PRO A 79 4.68 1.84 -15.61
CA PRO A 79 4.35 2.94 -16.51
C PRO A 79 3.85 4.22 -15.82
N ARG A 80 3.62 4.20 -14.50
CA ARG A 80 3.07 5.33 -13.73
C ARG A 80 3.88 5.61 -12.49
N LEU A 81 3.92 6.87 -12.05
CA LEU A 81 4.68 7.33 -10.89
C LEU A 81 3.91 7.26 -9.56
N GLU A 82 2.68 6.77 -9.56
CA GLU A 82 1.80 6.78 -8.38
C GLU A 82 2.43 6.11 -7.14
N GLN A 83 3.10 4.97 -7.33
CA GLN A 83 3.78 4.27 -6.24
C GLN A 83 4.96 5.07 -5.71
N ARG A 84 5.71 5.70 -6.61
CA ARG A 84 6.82 6.57 -6.24
C ARG A 84 6.34 7.78 -5.44
N ILE A 85 5.30 8.46 -5.91
CA ILE A 85 4.71 9.63 -5.23
C ILE A 85 4.22 9.23 -3.85
N ARG A 86 3.47 8.13 -3.75
CA ARG A 86 2.98 7.61 -2.46
C ARG A 86 4.12 7.28 -1.50
N ALA A 87 5.13 6.58 -1.97
CA ALA A 87 6.28 6.20 -1.16
C ALA A 87 7.11 7.41 -0.69
N SER A 88 7.26 8.45 -1.54
CA SER A 88 7.92 9.69 -1.16
C SER A 88 7.15 10.41 -0.05
N ARG A 89 5.83 10.53 -0.18
CA ARG A 89 4.98 11.11 0.86
C ARG A 89 5.00 10.31 2.16
N ALA A 90 4.94 8.98 2.06
CA ALA A 90 5.06 8.12 3.22
C ALA A 90 6.38 8.32 3.96
N GLN A 91 7.49 8.49 3.23
CA GLN A 91 8.79 8.78 3.83
C GLN A 91 8.84 10.18 4.47
N GLU A 92 8.29 11.19 3.82
CA GLU A 92 8.20 12.55 4.37
C GLU A 92 7.45 12.57 5.71
N PHE A 93 6.39 11.80 5.81
CA PHE A 93 5.62 11.64 7.06
C PHE A 93 6.25 10.66 8.06
N GLY A 94 7.33 9.97 7.72
CA GLY A 94 7.95 8.99 8.61
C GLY A 94 7.23 7.64 8.69
N LEU A 95 6.21 7.39 7.86
CA LEU A 95 5.39 6.17 7.85
C LEU A 95 6.09 4.95 7.26
N ALA A 96 7.04 5.17 6.36
CA ALA A 96 7.80 4.11 5.69
C ALA A 96 9.15 4.65 5.22
N LYS A 97 10.08 3.76 4.89
CA LYS A 97 11.31 4.11 4.19
C LYS A 97 11.17 3.83 2.71
N LEU A 98 11.78 4.71 1.90
CA LEU A 98 11.81 4.61 0.46
C LEU A 98 13.21 4.18 0.00
N LEU A 99 13.26 3.16 -0.86
CA LEU A 99 14.45 2.82 -1.62
C LEU A 99 14.15 2.98 -3.11
N ILE A 100 14.76 3.97 -3.73
CA ILE A 100 14.58 4.23 -5.15
C ILE A 100 15.36 3.21 -5.97
N ASN A 101 14.72 2.65 -6.96
CA ASN A 101 15.38 1.82 -7.96
C ASN A 101 15.93 2.71 -9.08
N ASP A 102 17.15 3.18 -8.90
CA ASP A 102 17.88 4.03 -9.86
C ASP A 102 18.44 3.25 -11.08
N GLY A 103 18.00 2.00 -11.25
CA GLY A 103 18.52 1.09 -12.28
C GLY A 103 19.85 0.44 -11.92
N LYS A 104 20.56 0.96 -10.95
CA LYS A 104 21.82 0.40 -10.44
C LYS A 104 21.51 -0.52 -9.26
N ARG A 105 21.08 -1.74 -9.53
CA ARG A 105 20.78 -2.73 -8.50
C ARG A 105 21.93 -2.90 -7.51
N ASP A 106 21.97 -2.07 -6.47
CA ASP A 106 23.00 -2.10 -5.44
C ASP A 106 22.54 -2.95 -4.25
N PRO A 107 23.07 -4.18 -4.11
CA PRO A 107 22.73 -5.04 -2.99
C PRO A 107 23.10 -4.47 -1.63
N ALA A 108 24.14 -3.61 -1.56
CA ALA A 108 24.58 -3.01 -0.31
C ALA A 108 23.57 -2.00 0.23
N LYS A 109 22.98 -1.18 -0.65
CA LYS A 109 21.88 -0.26 -0.28
C LYS A 109 20.66 -1.02 0.24
N MET A 110 20.24 -2.09 -0.43
CA MET A 110 19.13 -2.93 0.02
C MET A 110 19.44 -3.55 1.38
N ALA A 111 20.62 -4.14 1.53
CA ALA A 111 21.03 -4.77 2.79
C ALA A 111 21.12 -3.76 3.94
N ALA A 112 21.59 -2.55 3.69
CA ALA A 112 21.60 -1.48 4.69
C ALA A 112 20.19 -1.07 5.10
N ALA A 113 19.28 -0.89 4.13
CA ALA A 113 17.88 -0.54 4.39
C ALA A 113 17.16 -1.63 5.19
N LEU A 114 17.37 -2.91 4.87
CA LEU A 114 16.80 -4.04 5.61
C LEU A 114 17.32 -4.10 7.05
N ARG A 115 18.61 -3.89 7.27
CA ARG A 115 19.17 -3.85 8.65
C ARG A 115 18.70 -2.66 9.45
N ALA A 116 18.36 -1.56 8.81
CA ALA A 116 17.82 -0.37 9.47
C ALA A 116 16.32 -0.48 9.79
N MET A 117 15.59 -1.38 9.12
CA MET A 117 14.14 -1.52 9.25
C MET A 117 13.66 -1.71 10.71
N PRO A 118 14.28 -2.53 11.56
CA PRO A 118 13.84 -2.70 12.96
C PRO A 118 13.90 -1.42 13.80
N LYS A 119 14.67 -0.43 13.36
CA LYS A 119 14.84 0.86 14.05
C LYS A 119 13.89 1.95 13.51
N GLN A 120 13.05 1.63 12.54
CA GLN A 120 12.02 2.56 12.07
C GLN A 120 10.93 2.68 13.12
N ASN A 121 10.28 3.84 13.17
CA ASN A 121 9.04 4.00 13.91
C ASN A 121 7.95 3.09 13.32
N LEU A 122 7.01 2.68 14.14
CA LEU A 122 5.76 2.10 13.67
C LEU A 122 4.87 3.19 13.09
N PRO A 123 4.00 2.90 12.11
CA PRO A 123 3.03 3.87 11.62
C PRO A 123 2.17 4.50 12.71
N SER A 124 1.80 3.74 13.75
CA SER A 124 1.04 4.21 14.91
C SER A 124 1.79 5.23 15.79
N GLU A 125 3.12 5.23 15.74
CA GLU A 125 3.96 6.21 16.46
C GLU A 125 4.05 7.54 15.72
N VAL A 126 3.51 7.61 14.50
CA VAL A 126 3.53 8.80 13.64
C VAL A 126 2.14 9.40 13.56
N VAL A 127 1.98 10.62 14.05
CA VAL A 127 0.69 11.30 14.03
C VAL A 127 0.51 12.02 12.70
N VAL A 128 -0.33 11.46 11.82
CA VAL A 128 -0.78 12.11 10.58
C VAL A 128 -2.30 12.26 10.64
N PRO A 129 -2.80 13.47 10.99
CA PRO A 129 -4.23 13.68 11.14
C PRO A 129 -5.00 13.31 9.86
N GLY A 130 -6.08 12.54 10.01
CA GLY A 130 -6.95 12.15 8.89
C GLY A 130 -6.41 11.11 7.92
N LEU A 131 -5.26 10.49 8.20
CA LEU A 131 -4.61 9.54 7.28
C LEU A 131 -5.51 8.36 6.90
N LEU A 132 -6.27 7.80 7.84
CA LEU A 132 -7.18 6.67 7.63
C LEU A 132 -8.66 7.06 7.63
N GLU A 133 -8.96 8.36 7.68
CA GLU A 133 -10.32 8.90 7.73
C GLU A 133 -10.91 9.21 6.34
N GLY A 134 -10.42 8.55 5.29
CA GLY A 134 -10.81 8.85 3.92
C GLY A 134 -12.32 8.79 3.69
N LEU A 135 -13.00 7.76 4.21
CA LEU A 135 -14.45 7.62 4.07
C LEU A 135 -15.22 8.73 4.81
N PHE A 136 -14.82 9.06 6.02
CA PHE A 136 -15.39 10.19 6.77
C PHE A 136 -15.21 11.52 6.03
N ASN A 137 -14.02 11.78 5.51
CA ASN A 137 -13.73 12.99 4.74
C ASN A 137 -14.54 13.05 3.43
N VAL A 138 -14.69 11.93 2.72
CA VAL A 138 -15.55 11.86 1.53
C VAL A 138 -16.99 12.18 1.91
N ASN A 139 -17.55 11.54 2.93
CA ASN A 139 -18.92 11.81 3.40
C ASN A 139 -19.10 13.28 3.75
N ARG A 140 -18.19 13.86 4.53
CA ARG A 140 -18.24 15.27 4.90
C ARG A 140 -18.23 16.20 3.68
N LEU A 141 -17.40 15.92 2.69
CA LEU A 141 -17.30 16.71 1.48
C LEU A 141 -18.52 16.54 0.56
N MET A 142 -19.13 15.34 0.52
CA MET A 142 -20.26 15.06 -0.34
C MET A 142 -21.61 15.46 0.24
N THR A 143 -21.74 15.54 1.57
CA THR A 143 -22.99 15.88 2.26
C THR A 143 -23.66 17.15 1.70
N PRO A 144 -22.98 18.28 1.47
CA PRO A 144 -23.61 19.49 0.91
C PRO A 144 -24.18 19.29 -0.50
N TRP A 145 -23.59 18.37 -1.28
CA TRP A 145 -24.05 18.06 -2.64
C TRP A 145 -25.24 17.12 -2.64
N LEU A 146 -25.27 16.15 -1.73
CA LEU A 146 -26.38 15.21 -1.57
C LEU A 146 -27.64 15.93 -1.13
N HIS A 147 -27.54 16.90 -0.23
CA HIS A 147 -28.70 17.70 0.21
C HIS A 147 -29.22 18.64 -0.89
N ARG A 148 -28.37 19.13 -1.80
CA ARG A 148 -28.82 19.91 -2.97
C ARG A 148 -29.59 19.08 -3.99
N ALA A 149 -29.29 17.80 -4.13
CA ALA A 149 -29.93 16.90 -5.11
C ALA A 149 -31.35 16.47 -4.69
N VAL A 150 -31.78 16.77 -3.47
CA VAL A 150 -33.11 16.41 -2.94
C VAL A 150 -34.12 17.57 -3.03
N GLU A 151 -33.69 18.79 -3.38
CA GLU A 151 -34.64 19.86 -3.71
C GLU A 151 -35.36 19.46 -5.02
N PRO A 152 -36.70 19.32 -5.00
CA PRO A 152 -37.43 18.98 -6.23
C PRO A 152 -37.14 20.07 -7.27
N SER A 153 -36.61 19.68 -8.42
CA SER A 153 -36.37 20.59 -9.51
C SER A 153 -37.68 21.32 -9.86
N ASP A 154 -37.62 22.59 -10.23
CA ASP A 154 -38.79 23.36 -10.64
C ASP A 154 -39.61 22.69 -11.74
N ALA A 155 -39.06 21.72 -12.45
CA ALA A 155 -39.75 20.84 -13.41
C ALA A 155 -40.86 20.01 -12.75
N ALA A 156 -40.72 19.54 -11.51
CA ALA A 156 -41.76 18.81 -10.81
C ALA A 156 -42.92 19.73 -10.36
N LYS A 157 -42.65 21.01 -10.09
CA LYS A 157 -43.65 21.99 -9.75
C LYS A 157 -44.52 22.41 -10.96
N THR A 158 -43.95 22.33 -12.19
CA THR A 158 -44.67 22.66 -13.43
C THR A 158 -45.65 21.54 -13.81
N VAL A 159 -45.32 20.28 -13.57
CA VAL A 159 -46.22 19.15 -13.87
C VAL A 159 -47.46 19.14 -12.95
N HIS A 160 -47.30 19.47 -11.67
CA HIS A 160 -48.42 19.57 -10.72
C HIS A 160 -49.39 20.71 -11.08
N LYS A 161 -48.88 21.84 -11.59
CA LYS A 161 -49.71 22.98 -12.02
C LYS A 161 -50.50 22.71 -13.32
N LEU A 162 -50.12 21.74 -14.12
CA LEU A 162 -50.84 21.35 -15.32
C LEU A 162 -51.91 20.29 -15.04
N ALA A 163 -51.75 19.49 -14.00
CA ALA A 163 -52.73 18.49 -13.57
C ALA A 163 -53.96 19.11 -12.89
N ASP A 164 -53.82 20.27 -12.21
CA ASP A 164 -54.92 20.97 -11.55
C ASP A 164 -55.76 21.87 -12.46
N LYS A 165 -55.51 21.87 -13.79
CA LYS A 165 -56.24 22.64 -14.78
C LYS A 165 -56.95 21.80 -15.84
N ALA A 166 -57.00 20.48 -15.66
CA ALA A 166 -57.73 19.52 -16.48
C ALA A 166 -58.88 18.90 -15.70
#